data_442d2c52242c17120d28aea68afe186b
#
_entry.id   442d2c52242c17120d28aea68afe186b
#
_cell.length_a   1.000
_cell.length_b   1.000
_cell.length_c   1.000
_cell.angle_alpha   90.00
_cell.angle_beta   90.00
_cell.angle_gamma   90.00
#
_symmetry.space_group_name_H-M   'P 1'
#
loop_
_entity.id
_entity.type
_entity.pdbx_description
1 polymer ?
#
loop_
_entity_poly.entity_id
_entity_poly.type
_entity_poly.pdbx_seq_one_letter_code
_entity_poly.pdbx_strand_id
1 'polypeptide(L)' 'MGGAGSVTLQSVVSSGATSNQNIVLDGANLVFEGYLANAYETTLTVAEPTADRTVTLPDATGVVALDGDALAYSIVFGG' A
#
# COMPACT_ATOMS: atom_id res chain seq x y z
N MET A 1 -7.48 22.44 23.99
CA MET A 1 -6.88 22.21 23.17
C MET A 1 -7.33 21.70 21.95
N GLY A 2 -7.96 22.27 21.31
CA GLY A 2 -8.54 21.85 20.10
C GLY A 2 -7.59 21.40 19.03
N GLY A 3 -6.34 21.62 19.25
CA GLY A 3 -5.36 21.28 18.23
C GLY A 3 -5.29 19.83 17.88
N ALA A 4 -5.56 18.98 18.86
CA ALA A 4 -5.44 17.54 18.63
C ALA A 4 -6.41 17.05 17.57
N GLY A 5 -7.62 17.61 17.53
CA GLY A 5 -8.61 17.18 16.56
C GLY A 5 -8.39 17.71 15.15
N SER A 6 -7.48 18.65 14.98
CA SER A 6 -7.28 19.26 13.69
C SER A 6 -6.05 18.73 12.95
N VAL A 7 -5.31 17.79 13.54
CA VAL A 7 -4.15 17.20 12.88
C VAL A 7 -4.63 16.02 12.05
N THR A 8 -4.40 16.09 10.74
CA THR A 8 -4.78 15.04 9.81
C THR A 8 -3.54 14.60 9.05
N LEU A 9 -3.64 13.48 8.34
CA LEU A 9 -2.56 13.05 7.47
C LEU A 9 -2.26 14.13 6.43
N GLN A 10 -3.29 14.79 5.91
CA GLN A 10 -3.13 15.89 4.95
C GLN A 10 -2.26 17.00 5.54
N SER A 11 -2.50 17.40 6.79
CA SER A 11 -1.70 18.47 7.40
C SER A 11 -0.27 18.04 7.61
N VAL A 12 -0.04 16.79 7.97
CA VAL A 12 1.32 16.28 8.18
C VAL A 12 2.07 16.26 6.86
N VAL A 13 1.46 15.71 5.80
CA VAL A 13 2.13 15.60 4.49
C VAL A 13 2.31 16.95 3.85
N SER A 14 1.43 17.91 4.13
CA SER A 14 1.58 19.27 3.62
C SER A 14 2.77 19.98 4.27
N SER A 15 3.10 19.64 5.50
CA SER A 15 4.27 20.19 6.17
C SER A 15 5.56 19.55 5.67
N GLY A 16 5.51 18.28 5.30
CA GLY A 16 6.66 17.56 4.77
C GLY A 16 6.29 16.12 4.53
N ALA A 17 6.49 15.64 3.33
CA ALA A 17 6.04 14.31 2.92
C ALA A 17 7.14 13.26 2.98
N THR A 18 8.34 13.64 3.38
CA THR A 18 9.49 12.75 3.39
C THR A 18 9.79 12.26 4.81
N SER A 19 10.06 10.99 4.94
CA SER A 19 10.47 10.40 6.22
C SER A 19 11.56 9.38 5.98
N ASN A 20 12.51 9.31 6.89
CA ASN A 20 13.47 8.21 6.90
C ASN A 20 13.14 7.21 8.00
N GLN A 21 11.92 7.26 8.50
CA GLN A 21 11.43 6.34 9.52
C GLN A 21 10.41 5.40 8.91
N ASN A 22 10.35 4.19 9.44
CA ASN A 22 9.34 3.22 8.99
C ASN A 22 7.94 3.68 9.40
N ILE A 23 6.97 3.28 8.63
CA ILE A 23 5.56 3.45 8.98
C ILE A 23 5.03 2.09 9.40
N VAL A 24 4.53 1.98 10.61
CA VAL A 24 3.96 0.74 11.13
C VAL A 24 2.45 0.90 11.16
N LEU A 25 1.75 0.04 10.42
CA LEU A 25 0.29 0.03 10.41
C LEU A 25 -0.17 -1.15 11.27
N ASP A 26 -0.72 -0.82 12.43
CA ASP A 26 -1.12 -1.82 13.41
C ASP A 26 -2.58 -2.18 13.20
N GLY A 27 -2.82 -3.32 12.56
CA GLY A 27 -4.17 -3.76 12.26
C GLY A 27 -4.90 -2.89 11.25
N ALA A 28 -4.16 -2.15 10.44
CA ALA A 28 -4.74 -1.19 9.50
C ALA A 28 -4.22 -1.43 8.09
N ASN A 29 -4.86 -0.82 7.12
CA ASN A 29 -4.57 -1.00 5.71
C ASN A 29 -4.22 0.33 5.06
N LEU A 30 -3.60 0.26 3.87
CA LEU A 30 -3.48 1.43 3.01
C LEU A 30 -4.66 1.44 2.05
N VAL A 31 -5.37 2.55 1.98
CA VAL A 31 -6.54 2.69 1.11
C VAL A 31 -6.28 3.81 0.13
N PHE A 32 -6.44 3.50 -1.15
CA PHE A 32 -6.23 4.47 -2.23
C PHE A 32 -7.55 4.77 -2.89
N GLU A 33 -7.93 6.05 -2.92
CA GLU A 33 -9.17 6.47 -3.55
C GLU A 33 -9.10 6.42 -5.06
N GLY A 34 -7.94 6.60 -5.61
CA GLY A 34 -7.78 6.72 -7.05
C GLY A 34 -8.01 8.17 -7.49
N TYR A 35 -8.04 8.37 -8.80
CA TYR A 35 -8.14 9.72 -9.34
C TYR A 35 -9.56 10.26 -9.26
N LEU A 36 -10.56 9.40 -9.50
CA LEU A 36 -11.95 9.82 -9.43
C LEU A 36 -12.48 9.64 -8.02
N ALA A 37 -13.12 10.68 -7.50
CA ALA A 37 -13.75 10.61 -6.17
C ALA A 37 -15.09 9.89 -6.31
N ASN A 38 -15.10 8.59 -6.11
CA ASN A 38 -16.31 7.77 -6.20
C ASN A 38 -16.36 6.81 -5.01
N ALA A 39 -17.28 5.85 -5.08
CA ALA A 39 -17.48 4.92 -3.96
C ALA A 39 -16.47 3.77 -3.93
N TYR A 40 -15.52 3.72 -4.88
CA TYR A 40 -14.62 2.60 -5.02
C TYR A 40 -13.19 2.99 -4.67
N GLU A 41 -12.53 2.17 -3.87
CA GLU A 41 -11.14 2.36 -3.48
C GLU A 41 -10.36 1.08 -3.70
N THR A 42 -9.03 1.20 -3.76
CA THR A 42 -8.15 0.03 -3.73
C THR A 42 -7.54 -0.06 -2.34
N THR A 43 -7.72 -1.19 -1.68
CA THR A 43 -7.17 -1.42 -0.35
C THR A 43 -6.01 -2.39 -0.45
N LEU A 44 -4.86 -1.98 0.08
CA LEU A 44 -3.70 -2.84 0.19
C LEU A 44 -3.66 -3.37 1.63
N THR A 45 -3.83 -4.68 1.78
CA THR A 45 -3.94 -5.31 3.08
C THR A 45 -2.98 -6.49 3.15
N VAL A 46 -2.83 -7.06 4.34
CA VAL A 46 -1.98 -8.23 4.52
C VAL A 46 -2.78 -9.34 5.21
N ALA A 47 -2.49 -10.58 4.83
CA ALA A 47 -2.99 -11.71 5.59
C ALA A 47 -2.27 -11.74 6.94
N GLU A 48 -2.90 -12.31 7.94
CA GLU A 48 -2.31 -12.37 9.27
C GLU A 48 -0.95 -13.05 9.21
N PRO A 49 0.15 -12.36 9.51
CA PRO A 49 1.47 -12.98 9.41
C PRO A 49 1.71 -13.94 10.57
N THR A 50 2.29 -15.07 10.24
CA THR A 50 2.65 -16.09 11.25
C THR A 50 4.16 -16.05 11.52
N ALA A 51 4.87 -15.18 10.87
CA ALA A 51 6.30 -14.93 11.08
C ALA A 51 6.59 -13.57 10.44
N ASP A 52 7.79 -13.07 10.65
CA ASP A 52 8.19 -11.85 9.95
C ASP A 52 8.27 -12.15 8.46
N ARG A 53 7.64 -11.31 7.66
CA ARG A 53 7.61 -11.48 6.20
C ARG A 53 8.06 -10.19 5.53
N THR A 54 8.78 -10.32 4.45
CA THR A 54 9.26 -9.17 3.69
C THR A 54 8.84 -9.31 2.24
N VAL A 55 8.23 -8.25 1.70
CA VAL A 55 7.93 -8.15 0.27
C VAL A 55 8.84 -7.07 -0.29
N THR A 56 9.70 -7.45 -1.21
CA THR A 56 10.66 -6.52 -1.81
C THR A 56 10.13 -6.06 -3.16
N LEU A 57 10.04 -4.74 -3.33
CA LEU A 57 9.73 -4.17 -4.63
C LEU A 57 11.03 -4.13 -5.43
N PRO A 58 11.05 -4.72 -6.63
CA PRO A 58 12.29 -4.77 -7.42
C PRO A 58 12.67 -3.39 -7.97
N ASP A 59 13.94 -3.25 -8.31
CA ASP A 59 14.42 -2.02 -8.94
C ASP A 59 14.04 -2.09 -10.42
N ALA A 60 12.78 -1.86 -10.70
CA ALA A 60 12.24 -1.99 -12.06
C ALA A 60 10.93 -1.23 -12.14
N THR A 61 10.59 -0.81 -13.33
CA THR A 61 9.30 -0.19 -13.62
C THR A 61 8.35 -1.26 -14.14
N GLY A 62 7.13 -1.28 -13.66
CA GLY A 62 6.16 -2.26 -14.12
C GLY A 62 4.87 -2.19 -13.35
N VAL A 63 4.02 -3.16 -13.60
CA VAL A 63 2.73 -3.30 -12.95
C VAL A 63 2.79 -4.55 -12.09
N VAL A 64 2.28 -4.46 -10.87
CA VAL A 64 2.25 -5.60 -9.96
C VAL A 64 1.29 -6.64 -10.53
N ALA A 65 1.75 -7.87 -10.66
CA ALA A 65 0.92 -8.98 -11.15
C ALA A 65 0.15 -9.59 -9.98
N LEU A 66 -1.13 -9.86 -10.20
CA LEU A 66 -1.95 -10.55 -9.22
C LEU A 66 -1.85 -12.06 -9.44
N ASP A 67 -2.34 -12.84 -8.48
CA ASP A 67 -2.25 -14.28 -8.54
C ASP A 67 -2.68 -14.86 -9.88
N GLY A 68 -3.82 -14.42 -10.39
CA GLY A 68 -4.32 -14.92 -11.66
C GLY A 68 -3.40 -14.59 -12.81
N ASP A 69 -2.86 -13.40 -12.81
CA ASP A 69 -1.92 -12.95 -13.84
C ASP A 69 -0.61 -13.71 -13.74
N ALA A 70 -0.11 -13.89 -12.53
CA ALA A 70 1.14 -14.61 -12.30
C ALA A 70 1.02 -16.06 -12.73
N LEU A 71 -0.12 -16.68 -12.46
CA LEU A 71 -0.36 -18.05 -12.85
C LEU A 71 -0.43 -18.19 -14.37
N ALA A 72 -1.14 -17.29 -15.04
CA ALA A 72 -1.24 -17.30 -16.49
C ALA A 72 0.12 -17.09 -17.13
N TYR A 73 0.91 -16.20 -16.58
CA TYR A 73 2.25 -15.93 -17.07
C TYR A 73 3.13 -17.17 -16.94
N SER A 74 3.04 -17.84 -15.80
CA SER A 74 3.80 -19.04 -15.56
C SER A 74 3.45 -20.14 -16.56
N ILE A 75 2.18 -20.30 -16.87
CA ILE A 75 1.74 -21.29 -17.86
C ILE A 75 2.31 -20.97 -19.23
N VAL A 76 2.24 -19.71 -19.64
CA VAL A 76 2.70 -19.27 -20.95
C VAL A 76 4.20 -19.52 -21.11
N PHE A 77 4.96 -19.33 -20.08
CA PHE A 77 6.41 -19.48 -20.16
C PHE A 77 6.92 -20.79 -19.59
N GLY A 78 6.02 -21.72 -19.35
CA GLY A 78 6.40 -23.06 -18.94
C GLY A 78 6.95 -23.16 -17.53
N GLY A 79 6.75 -22.13 -16.79
CA GLY A 79 7.35 -22.11 -15.47
C GLY A 79 6.47 -22.09 -14.34
#